data_72836053f785513d8130243952593fe3
#
_entry.id   72836053f785513d8130243952593fe3
#
_cell.length_a   1.000
_cell.length_b   1.000
_cell.length_c   1.000
_cell.angle_alpha   90.00
_cell.angle_beta   90.00
_cell.angle_gamma   90.00
#
_symmetry.space_group_name_H-M   'P 1'
#
loop_
_entity.id
_entity.type
_entity.pdbx_description
1 polymer ?
#
loop_
_entity_poly.entity_id
_entity_poly.type
_entity_poly.pdbx_seq_one_letter_code
_entity_poly.pdbx_strand_id
1 'polypeptide(L)'
;FYVKPIHKNPWTLLVKSGADTVSTVRLVWYSLVGLVTGRFGMNDMAGPVGAASAISQAASAGLKEGLLPAVNNILLMMMMITVNLGVVNLMPFPALDGGRLVFLLVEAVRGKPVNPKYEGWVHATGFALLMALMLIVTYSDILRLFTGKGLGG
;
A
#
# COMPACT_ATOMS: atom_id res chain seq x y z
N PHE A 1 16.41 21.78 -0.34
CA PHE A 1 17.06 20.46 -0.15
C PHE A 1 18.07 20.28 -1.27
N TYR A 2 19.36 20.42 -0.97
CA TYR A 2 20.45 20.09 -1.93
C TYR A 2 20.59 18.58 -1.98
N VAL A 3 20.09 17.94 -3.03
CA VAL A 3 20.37 16.55 -3.32
C VAL A 3 21.76 16.48 -3.93
N LYS A 4 22.74 15.98 -3.17
CA LYS A 4 24.10 15.72 -3.70
C LYS A 4 23.97 14.79 -4.92
N PRO A 5 24.59 15.14 -6.08
CA PRO A 5 24.62 14.25 -7.22
C PRO A 5 25.39 12.98 -6.83
N ILE A 6 24.70 11.86 -6.86
CA ILE A 6 25.27 10.54 -6.55
C ILE A 6 25.98 10.05 -7.81
N HIS A 7 27.23 9.65 -7.69
CA HIS A 7 27.95 8.97 -8.77
C HIS A 7 27.11 7.77 -9.26
N LYS A 8 26.81 7.74 -10.56
CA LYS A 8 26.00 6.69 -11.22
C LYS A 8 26.83 5.39 -11.30
N ASN A 9 26.96 4.70 -10.17
CA ASN A 9 27.56 3.38 -10.13
C ASN A 9 26.42 2.35 -9.91
N PRO A 10 26.34 1.24 -10.71
CA PRO A 10 25.29 0.23 -10.55
C PRO A 10 25.16 -0.27 -9.11
N TRP A 11 26.27 -0.40 -8.41
CA TRP A 11 26.31 -0.83 -7.01
C TRP A 11 25.63 0.17 -6.06
N THR A 12 25.90 1.47 -6.24
CA THR A 12 25.26 2.51 -5.42
C THR A 12 23.77 2.63 -5.69
N LEU A 13 23.31 2.34 -6.90
CA LEU A 13 21.90 2.28 -7.25
C LEU A 13 21.21 1.11 -6.52
N LEU A 14 21.79 -0.08 -6.52
CA LEU A 14 21.24 -1.26 -5.83
C LEU A 14 21.16 -1.02 -4.32
N VAL A 15 22.23 -0.52 -3.70
CA VAL A 15 22.24 -0.24 -2.25
C VAL A 15 21.22 0.84 -1.91
N LYS A 16 21.11 1.89 -2.70
CA LYS A 16 20.11 2.95 -2.47
C LYS A 16 18.70 2.45 -2.67
N SER A 17 18.42 1.71 -3.73
CA SER A 17 17.10 1.11 -3.95
C SER A 17 16.70 0.18 -2.80
N GLY A 18 17.65 -0.62 -2.28
CA GLY A 18 17.42 -1.45 -1.10
C GLY A 18 17.09 -0.61 0.15
N ALA A 19 17.89 0.44 0.40
CA ALA A 19 17.64 1.34 1.53
C ALA A 19 16.30 2.08 1.42
N ASP A 20 15.96 2.56 0.23
CA ASP A 20 14.68 3.23 -0.04
C ASP A 20 13.50 2.27 0.14
N THR A 21 13.64 1.02 -0.30
CA THR A 21 12.64 -0.04 -0.08
C THR A 21 12.45 -0.32 1.41
N VAL A 22 13.52 -0.51 2.18
CA VAL A 22 13.45 -0.73 3.63
C VAL A 22 12.79 0.46 4.34
N SER A 23 13.15 1.69 3.94
CA SER A 23 12.55 2.91 4.49
C SER A 23 11.05 2.99 4.20
N THR A 24 10.64 2.61 2.98
CA THR A 24 9.23 2.58 2.58
C THR A 24 8.46 1.50 3.35
N VAL A 25 9.01 0.29 3.51
CA VAL A 25 8.40 -0.77 4.33
C VAL A 25 8.20 -0.31 5.77
N ARG A 26 9.23 0.35 6.34
CA ARG A 26 9.14 0.90 7.71
C ARG A 26 8.06 1.97 7.83
N LEU A 27 7.94 2.85 6.84
CA LEU A 27 6.92 3.89 6.78
C LEU A 27 5.52 3.29 6.69
N VAL A 28 5.33 2.27 5.83
CA VAL A 28 4.06 1.53 5.72
C VAL A 28 3.71 0.87 7.05
N TRP A 29 4.68 0.24 7.72
CA TRP A 29 4.46 -0.37 9.03
C TRP A 29 3.99 0.65 10.07
N TYR A 30 4.64 1.81 10.16
CA TYR A 30 4.21 2.89 11.06
C TYR A 30 2.82 3.43 10.71
N SER A 31 2.48 3.52 9.43
CA SER A 31 1.16 3.94 8.98
C SER A 31 0.08 2.94 9.40
N LEU A 32 0.34 1.64 9.26
CA LEU A 32 -0.57 0.58 9.71
C LEU A 32 -0.76 0.59 11.23
N VAL A 33 0.32 0.73 12.00
CA VAL A 33 0.24 0.87 13.46
C VAL A 33 -0.54 2.14 13.81
N GLY A 34 -0.32 3.25 13.10
CA GLY A 34 -1.05 4.50 13.28
C GLY A 34 -2.55 4.36 13.02
N LEU A 35 -2.93 3.57 12.02
CA LEU A 35 -4.32 3.26 11.71
C LEU A 35 -4.98 2.45 12.82
N VAL A 36 -4.33 1.38 13.29
CA VAL A 36 -4.84 0.52 14.37
C VAL A 36 -4.93 1.28 15.70
N THR A 37 -4.00 2.19 15.96
CA THR A 37 -3.99 3.01 17.18
C THR A 37 -4.90 4.24 17.11
N GLY A 38 -5.65 4.42 15.99
CA GLY A 38 -6.57 5.53 15.81
C GLY A 38 -5.90 6.89 15.57
N ARG A 39 -4.59 6.91 15.29
CA ARG A 39 -3.86 8.15 14.96
C ARG A 39 -4.22 8.69 13.57
N PHE A 40 -4.63 7.79 12.66
CA PHE A 40 -5.13 8.10 11.33
C PHE A 40 -6.62 7.79 11.26
N GLY A 41 -7.39 8.73 10.73
CA GLY A 41 -8.82 8.57 10.50
C GLY A 41 -9.12 7.86 9.18
N MET A 42 -10.38 7.43 9.01
CA MET A 42 -10.84 6.91 7.69
C MET A 42 -10.67 7.96 6.57
N ASN A 43 -10.56 9.23 6.94
CA ASN A 43 -10.31 10.33 6.01
C ASN A 43 -8.87 10.34 5.46
N ASP A 44 -7.93 9.68 6.13
CA ASP A 44 -6.52 9.61 5.70
C ASP A 44 -6.27 8.41 4.78
N MET A 45 -7.27 7.51 4.64
CA MET A 45 -7.18 6.36 3.75
C MET A 45 -7.47 6.80 2.32
N ALA A 46 -6.55 6.54 1.42
CA ALA A 46 -6.76 6.67 0.00
C ALA A 46 -7.21 5.31 -0.56
N GLY A 47 -8.39 5.29 -1.18
CA GLY A 47 -8.88 4.13 -1.92
C GLY A 47 -8.35 4.12 -3.37
N PRO A 48 -8.92 3.24 -4.22
CA PRO A 48 -8.50 3.13 -5.62
C PRO A 48 -8.60 4.45 -6.40
N VAL A 49 -9.61 5.25 -6.12
CA VAL A 49 -9.83 6.57 -6.77
C VAL A 49 -8.84 7.59 -6.24
N GLY A 50 -8.57 7.59 -4.94
CA GLY A 50 -7.54 8.43 -4.33
C GLY A 50 -6.14 8.10 -4.84
N ALA A 51 -5.81 6.81 -5.00
CA ALA A 51 -4.54 6.39 -5.59
C ALA A 51 -4.39 6.85 -7.05
N ALA A 52 -5.44 6.72 -7.86
CA ALA A 52 -5.45 7.21 -9.24
C ALA A 52 -5.26 8.74 -9.32
N SER A 53 -5.91 9.49 -8.42
CA SER A 53 -5.75 10.94 -8.34
C SER A 53 -4.35 11.35 -7.91
N ALA A 54 -3.73 10.63 -6.97
CA ALA A 54 -2.35 10.87 -6.54
C ALA A 54 -1.34 10.64 -7.68
N ILE A 55 -1.51 9.57 -8.47
CA ILE A 55 -0.69 9.32 -9.66
C ILE A 55 -0.84 10.44 -10.68
N SER A 56 -2.08 10.87 -10.95
CA SER A 56 -2.37 11.96 -11.88
C SER A 56 -1.74 13.29 -11.42
N GLN A 57 -1.80 13.61 -10.12
CA GLN A 57 -1.16 14.79 -9.55
C GLN A 57 0.37 14.72 -9.63
N ALA A 58 0.96 13.55 -9.34
CA ALA A 58 2.40 13.35 -9.46
C ALA A 58 2.88 13.51 -10.91
N ALA A 59 2.12 12.97 -11.87
CA ALA A 59 2.38 13.12 -13.29
C ALA A 59 2.30 14.60 -13.73
N SER A 60 1.22 15.29 -13.35
CA SER A 60 1.00 16.70 -13.72
C SER A 60 2.01 17.64 -13.09
N ALA A 61 2.42 17.37 -11.84
CA ALA A 61 3.48 18.13 -11.18
C ALA A 61 4.83 17.96 -11.91
N GLY A 62 5.17 16.71 -12.27
CA GLY A 62 6.40 16.44 -13.01
C GLY A 62 6.40 17.04 -14.41
N LEU A 63 5.26 17.06 -15.11
CA LEU A 63 5.15 17.64 -16.46
C LEU A 63 5.43 19.15 -16.48
N LYS A 64 5.19 19.85 -15.37
CA LYS A 64 5.56 21.28 -15.26
C LYS A 64 7.07 21.53 -15.25
N GLU A 65 7.84 20.52 -14.83
CA GLU A 65 9.30 20.56 -14.79
C GLU A 65 9.94 19.89 -16.02
N GLY A 66 9.17 19.09 -16.77
CA GLY A 66 9.60 18.39 -17.97
C GLY A 66 9.17 16.93 -17.99
N LEU A 67 9.45 16.27 -19.11
CA LEU A 67 9.03 14.90 -19.34
C LEU A 67 9.76 13.89 -18.43
N LEU A 68 11.04 14.09 -18.19
CA LEU A 68 11.86 13.22 -17.36
C LEU A 68 11.46 13.27 -15.88
N PRO A 69 11.22 14.43 -15.25
CA PRO A 69 10.65 14.52 -13.91
C PRO A 69 9.27 13.86 -13.80
N ALA A 70 8.41 14.00 -14.82
CA ALA A 70 7.10 13.36 -14.82
C ALA A 70 7.21 11.83 -14.75
N VAL A 71 8.04 11.24 -15.60
CA VAL A 71 8.30 9.79 -15.59
C VAL A 71 8.85 9.35 -14.23
N ASN A 72 9.79 10.10 -13.68
CA ASN A 72 10.41 9.78 -12.39
C ASN A 72 9.38 9.82 -11.25
N ASN A 73 8.51 10.83 -11.22
CA ASN A 73 7.45 10.95 -10.22
C ASN A 73 6.44 9.78 -10.32
N ILE A 74 6.05 9.39 -11.54
CA ILE A 74 5.17 8.23 -11.76
C ILE A 74 5.83 6.96 -11.25
N LEU A 75 7.10 6.72 -11.59
CA LEU A 75 7.84 5.54 -11.13
C LEU A 75 7.95 5.48 -9.61
N LEU A 76 8.21 6.60 -8.94
CA LEU A 76 8.24 6.68 -7.48
C LEU A 76 6.86 6.35 -6.86
N MET A 77 5.78 6.87 -7.44
CA MET A 77 4.42 6.54 -6.97
C MET A 77 4.10 5.06 -7.18
N MET A 78 4.44 4.48 -8.34
CA MET A 78 4.26 3.06 -8.61
C MET A 78 5.04 2.19 -7.63
N MET A 79 6.29 2.56 -7.33
CA MET A 79 7.12 1.87 -6.33
C MET A 79 6.46 1.91 -4.95
N MET A 80 5.99 3.07 -4.50
CA MET A 80 5.32 3.23 -3.21
C MET A 80 4.06 2.35 -3.13
N ILE A 81 3.21 2.38 -4.17
CA ILE A 81 1.98 1.57 -4.20
C ILE A 81 2.32 0.08 -4.18
N THR A 82 3.32 -0.36 -4.94
CA THR A 82 3.74 -1.77 -5.00
C THR A 82 4.25 -2.26 -3.65
N VAL A 83 5.12 -1.48 -2.99
CA VAL A 83 5.64 -1.84 -1.66
C VAL A 83 4.52 -1.87 -0.63
N ASN A 84 3.63 -0.86 -0.65
CA ASN A 84 2.48 -0.82 0.26
C ASN A 84 1.59 -2.05 0.09
N LEU A 85 1.24 -2.40 -1.15
CA LEU A 85 0.43 -3.58 -1.46
C LEU A 85 1.12 -4.87 -1.01
N GLY A 86 2.45 -4.98 -1.23
CA GLY A 86 3.23 -6.14 -0.78
C GLY A 86 3.23 -6.30 0.74
N VAL A 87 3.43 -5.20 1.49
CA VAL A 87 3.40 -5.21 2.96
C VAL A 87 2.01 -5.56 3.49
N VAL A 88 0.96 -4.97 2.91
CA VAL A 88 -0.42 -5.27 3.30
C VAL A 88 -0.76 -6.73 3.02
N ASN A 89 -0.35 -7.28 1.87
CA ASN A 89 -0.59 -8.69 1.54
C ASN A 89 0.13 -9.67 2.48
N LEU A 90 1.24 -9.28 3.09
CA LEU A 90 1.93 -10.08 4.10
C LEU A 90 1.29 -10.03 5.49
N MET A 91 0.31 -9.15 5.72
CA MET A 91 -0.39 -9.10 6.99
C MET A 91 -1.18 -10.38 7.25
N PRO A 92 -1.27 -10.83 8.53
CA PRO A 92 -2.02 -12.03 8.92
C PRO A 92 -3.54 -11.77 8.88
N PHE A 93 -4.04 -11.33 7.73
CA PHE A 93 -5.45 -11.02 7.54
C PHE A 93 -6.11 -12.06 6.61
N PRO A 94 -7.32 -12.55 6.93
CA PRO A 94 -8.07 -13.42 6.05
C PRO A 94 -8.24 -12.79 4.66
N ALA A 95 -8.19 -13.60 3.62
CA ALA A 95 -8.21 -13.23 2.20
C ALA A 95 -6.91 -12.65 1.61
N LEU A 96 -5.92 -12.32 2.43
CA LEU A 96 -4.58 -11.93 1.98
C LEU A 96 -3.61 -13.13 2.06
N ASP A 97 -2.47 -13.03 1.37
CA ASP A 97 -1.45 -14.10 1.34
C ASP A 97 -0.87 -14.37 2.73
N GLY A 98 -0.70 -13.35 3.56
CA GLY A 98 -0.28 -13.48 4.95
C GLY A 98 -1.26 -14.30 5.80
N GLY A 99 -2.55 -14.24 5.52
CA GLY A 99 -3.55 -15.10 6.16
C GLY A 99 -3.32 -16.59 5.84
N ARG A 100 -2.96 -16.92 4.60
CA ARG A 100 -2.57 -18.29 4.21
C ARG A 100 -1.31 -18.74 4.92
N LEU A 101 -0.31 -17.87 5.05
CA LEU A 101 0.90 -18.18 5.81
C LEU A 101 0.60 -18.54 7.26
N VAL A 102 -0.37 -17.88 7.89
CA VAL A 102 -0.80 -18.23 9.27
C VAL A 102 -1.37 -19.63 9.32
N PHE A 103 -2.23 -20.03 8.37
CA PHE A 103 -2.74 -21.40 8.30
C PHE A 103 -1.63 -22.43 8.12
N LEU A 104 -0.67 -22.17 7.22
CA LEU A 104 0.49 -23.03 7.01
C LEU A 104 1.36 -23.15 8.27
N LEU A 105 1.57 -22.07 9.00
CA LEU A 105 2.29 -22.09 10.29
C LEU A 105 1.54 -22.93 11.34
N VAL A 106 0.23 -22.78 11.42
CA VAL A 106 -0.61 -23.57 12.33
C VAL A 106 -0.55 -25.05 11.98
N GLU A 107 -0.60 -25.42 10.69
CA GLU A 107 -0.44 -26.79 10.22
C GLU A 107 0.94 -27.37 10.57
N ALA A 108 1.99 -26.57 10.35
CA ALA A 108 3.37 -26.98 10.67
C ALA A 108 3.56 -27.26 12.18
N VAL A 109 2.96 -26.44 13.04
CA VAL A 109 3.05 -26.62 14.52
C VAL A 109 2.17 -27.78 14.99
N ARG A 110 0.98 -27.97 14.40
CA ARG A 110 0.05 -29.03 14.79
C ARG A 110 0.40 -30.40 14.21
N GLY A 111 1.20 -30.44 13.13
CA GLY A 111 1.50 -31.66 12.38
C GLY A 111 0.30 -32.28 11.67
N LYS A 112 -0.82 -31.56 11.56
CA LYS A 112 -2.06 -31.99 10.91
C LYS A 112 -2.65 -30.86 10.09
N PRO A 113 -3.14 -31.14 8.87
CA PRO A 113 -3.75 -30.12 8.02
C PRO A 113 -5.02 -29.54 8.68
N VAL A 114 -5.26 -28.25 8.44
CA VAL A 114 -6.52 -27.58 8.80
C VAL A 114 -7.57 -28.03 7.80
N ASN A 115 -8.81 -28.21 8.28
CA ASN A 115 -9.90 -28.62 7.40
C ASN A 115 -10.15 -27.54 6.33
N PRO A 116 -10.09 -27.85 5.02
CA PRO A 116 -10.23 -26.91 3.93
C PRO A 116 -11.53 -26.09 3.96
N LYS A 117 -12.59 -26.65 4.56
CA LYS A 117 -13.87 -25.93 4.72
C LYS A 117 -13.73 -24.71 5.64
N TYR A 118 -13.03 -24.84 6.77
CA TYR A 118 -12.82 -23.73 7.70
C TYR A 118 -11.91 -22.67 7.09
N GLU A 119 -10.82 -23.08 6.45
CA GLU A 119 -9.94 -22.15 5.73
C GLU A 119 -10.72 -21.39 4.66
N GLY A 120 -11.52 -22.07 3.83
CA GLY A 120 -12.38 -21.46 2.82
C GLY A 120 -13.37 -20.44 3.39
N TRP A 121 -14.06 -20.78 4.49
CA TRP A 121 -15.00 -19.87 5.14
C TRP A 121 -14.30 -18.62 5.71
N VAL A 122 -13.17 -18.78 6.37
CA VAL A 122 -12.40 -17.65 6.92
C VAL A 122 -11.93 -16.72 5.81
N HIS A 123 -11.39 -17.28 4.70
CA HIS A 123 -10.99 -16.48 3.55
C HIS A 123 -12.17 -15.79 2.86
N ALA A 124 -13.31 -16.47 2.67
CA ALA A 124 -14.50 -15.89 2.07
C ALA A 124 -15.06 -14.73 2.91
N THR A 125 -15.10 -14.90 4.24
CA THR A 125 -15.56 -13.85 5.16
C THR A 125 -14.60 -12.65 5.13
N GLY A 126 -13.29 -12.90 5.17
CA GLY A 126 -12.29 -11.85 5.07
C GLY A 126 -12.37 -11.08 3.74
N PHE A 127 -12.58 -11.81 2.63
CA PHE A 127 -12.78 -11.20 1.32
C PHE A 127 -14.03 -10.31 1.26
N ALA A 128 -15.17 -10.79 1.78
CA ALA A 128 -16.39 -10.00 1.84
C ALA A 128 -16.21 -8.73 2.66
N LEU A 129 -15.48 -8.80 3.78
CA LEU A 129 -15.18 -7.66 4.63
C LEU A 129 -14.26 -6.65 3.94
N LEU A 130 -13.22 -7.13 3.24
CA LEU A 130 -12.33 -6.27 2.45
C LEU A 130 -13.08 -5.58 1.30
N MET A 131 -13.97 -6.31 0.62
CA MET A 131 -14.81 -5.73 -0.44
C MET A 131 -15.74 -4.66 0.10
N ALA A 132 -16.38 -4.89 1.25
CA ALA A 132 -17.22 -3.89 1.90
C ALA A 132 -16.41 -2.64 2.28
N LEU A 133 -15.22 -2.81 2.88
CA LEU A 133 -14.33 -1.71 3.21
C LEU A 133 -13.91 -0.94 1.95
N MET A 134 -13.53 -1.65 0.89
CA MET A 134 -13.12 -1.04 -0.38
C MET A 134 -14.25 -0.20 -0.99
N LEU A 135 -15.50 -0.69 -0.93
CA LEU A 135 -16.66 0.07 -1.41
C LEU A 135 -16.90 1.34 -0.59
N ILE A 136 -16.78 1.26 0.74
CA ILE A 136 -16.92 2.41 1.64
C ILE A 136 -15.84 3.46 1.34
N VAL A 137 -14.58 3.04 1.23
CA VAL A 137 -13.47 3.95 0.95
C VAL A 137 -13.60 4.56 -0.45
N THR A 138 -13.97 3.77 -1.46
CA THR A 138 -14.20 4.27 -2.82
C THR A 138 -15.34 5.29 -2.86
N TYR A 139 -16.44 5.04 -2.14
CA TYR A 139 -17.53 5.98 -2.01
C TYR A 139 -17.06 7.29 -1.35
N SER A 140 -16.27 7.20 -0.28
CA SER A 140 -15.68 8.36 0.37
C SER A 140 -14.76 9.15 -0.57
N ASP A 141 -13.91 8.48 -1.35
CA ASP A 141 -13.02 9.11 -2.33
C ASP A 141 -13.82 9.88 -3.40
N ILE A 142 -14.89 9.27 -3.91
CA ILE A 142 -15.76 9.90 -4.91
C ILE A 142 -16.42 11.16 -4.33
N LEU A 143 -16.96 11.08 -3.11
CA LEU A 143 -17.55 12.24 -2.43
C LEU A 143 -16.52 13.36 -2.28
N ARG A 144 -15.28 13.05 -1.95
CA ARG A 144 -14.20 14.06 -1.83
C ARG A 144 -13.90 14.73 -3.16
N LEU A 145 -13.93 14.01 -4.27
CA LEU A 145 -13.75 14.62 -5.59
C LEU A 145 -14.84 15.61 -5.93
N PHE A 146 -16.11 15.32 -5.55
CA PHE A 146 -17.23 16.22 -5.79
C PHE A 146 -17.31 17.39 -4.82
N THR A 147 -16.87 17.22 -3.59
CA THR A 147 -16.92 18.28 -2.55
C THR A 147 -15.70 19.19 -2.57
N GLY A 148 -14.71 18.93 -3.42
CA GLY A 148 -13.49 19.72 -3.54
C GLY A 148 -12.56 19.65 -2.33
N LYS A 149 -12.85 18.82 -1.31
CA LYS A 149 -11.95 18.55 -0.20
C LYS A 149 -10.92 17.52 -0.66
N GLY A 150 -9.74 18.00 -1.05
CA GLY A 150 -8.61 17.16 -1.41
C GLY A 150 -8.13 16.28 -0.24
N LEU A 151 -7.26 15.32 -0.55
CA LEU A 151 -6.58 14.47 0.44
C LEU A 151 -5.75 15.36 1.39
N GLY A 152 -6.36 15.86 2.47
CA GLY A 152 -5.66 16.70 3.47
C GLY A 152 -6.34 18.02 3.81
N GLY A 153 -7.62 18.21 3.46
CA GLY A 153 -8.44 19.36 3.88
C GLY A 153 -9.36 19.02 5.04
#